data_f90f11c2d6c7167e06183a52c4392ccf
#
_entry.id   f90f11c2d6c7167e06183a52c4392ccf
#
_cell.length_a   1.000
_cell.length_b   1.000
_cell.length_c   1.000
_cell.angle_alpha   90.00
_cell.angle_beta   90.00
_cell.angle_gamma   90.00
#
_symmetry.space_group_name_H-M   'P 1'
#
loop_
_entity.id
_entity.type
_entity.pdbx_description
1 polymer ?
#
loop_
_entity_poly.entity_id
_entity_poly.type
_entity_poly.pdbx_seq_one_letter_code
_entity_poly.pdbx_strand_id
1 'polypeptide(L)' 'MNVDLDCTGLLCPLPVIKLAKTLPTVAVGDTVTVLADDPAAATDIPAWCRMRSQELVEATGKSYVVRRVS' A
#
# COMPACT_ATOMS: atom_id res chain seq x y z
N MET A 1 1.78 11.03 10.08
CA MET A 1 2.18 11.61 8.80
C MET A 1 1.83 10.62 7.69
N ASN A 2 1.40 11.08 6.53
CA ASN A 2 1.02 10.22 5.41
C ASN A 2 1.89 10.49 4.20
N VAL A 3 2.29 9.44 3.49
CA VAL A 3 3.01 9.55 2.22
C VAL A 3 2.10 9.02 1.12
N ASP A 4 1.98 9.77 0.03
CA ASP A 4 1.18 9.35 -1.11
C ASP A 4 2.07 8.72 -2.17
N LEU A 5 1.65 7.53 -2.65
CA LEU A 5 2.29 6.83 -3.76
C LEU A 5 1.30 6.75 -4.91
N ASP A 6 1.63 7.42 -6.01
CA ASP A 6 0.84 7.30 -7.22
C ASP A 6 1.37 6.16 -8.07
N CYS A 7 0.66 5.04 -8.04
CA CYS A 7 0.97 3.86 -8.85
C CYS A 7 -0.03 3.69 -9.99
N THR A 8 -0.73 4.77 -10.36
CA THR A 8 -1.67 4.75 -11.48
C THR A 8 -0.94 4.35 -12.76
N GLY A 9 -1.53 3.43 -13.52
CA GLY A 9 -0.94 2.92 -14.75
C GLY A 9 0.11 1.83 -14.56
N LEU A 10 0.51 1.53 -13.33
CA LEU A 10 1.45 0.45 -13.05
C LEU A 10 0.71 -0.88 -12.92
N LEU A 11 1.30 -1.92 -13.52
CA LEU A 11 0.76 -3.27 -13.44
C LEU A 11 1.36 -4.01 -12.24
N CYS A 12 0.57 -4.95 -11.70
CA CYS A 12 1.05 -5.85 -10.66
C CYS A 12 2.31 -6.59 -11.16
N PRO A 13 3.37 -6.74 -10.32
CA PRO A 13 3.37 -6.45 -8.88
C PRO A 13 3.96 -5.09 -8.50
N LEU A 14 4.08 -4.13 -9.43
CA LEU A 14 4.79 -2.88 -9.19
C LEU A 14 4.20 -2.04 -8.04
N PRO A 15 2.86 -1.90 -7.90
CA PRO A 15 2.32 -1.16 -6.76
C PRO A 15 2.75 -1.77 -5.41
N VAL A 16 2.75 -3.09 -5.30
CA VAL A 16 3.17 -3.78 -4.08
C VAL A 16 4.66 -3.60 -3.83
N ILE A 17 5.47 -3.66 -4.89
CA ILE A 17 6.92 -3.45 -4.76
C ILE A 17 7.21 -2.03 -4.26
N LYS A 18 6.53 -1.03 -4.81
CA LYS A 18 6.71 0.36 -4.37
C LYS A 18 6.27 0.54 -2.92
N LEU A 19 5.15 -0.05 -2.53
CA LEU A 19 4.69 -0.04 -1.15
C LEU A 19 5.72 -0.69 -0.21
N ALA A 20 6.24 -1.84 -0.60
CA ALA A 20 7.23 -2.57 0.20
C ALA A 20 8.51 -1.76 0.40
N LYS A 21 8.89 -0.94 -0.57
CA LYS A 21 10.08 -0.08 -0.47
C LYS A 21 9.81 1.18 0.34
N THR A 22 8.59 1.70 0.29
CA THR A 22 8.24 2.98 0.90
C THR A 22 7.84 2.84 2.35
N LEU A 23 7.11 1.80 2.72
CA LEU A 23 6.60 1.67 4.07
C LEU A 23 7.69 1.67 5.15
N PRO A 24 8.86 1.01 4.96
CA PRO A 24 9.94 1.09 5.94
C PRO A 24 10.54 2.48 6.12
N THR A 25 10.28 3.40 5.22
CA THR A 25 10.82 4.76 5.31
C THR A 25 9.97 5.70 6.16
N VAL A 26 8.73 5.31 6.50
CA VAL A 26 7.87 6.09 7.38
C VAL A 26 7.99 5.55 8.81
N ALA A 27 7.62 6.38 9.79
CA ALA A 27 7.67 5.97 11.18
C ALA A 27 6.54 4.98 11.49
N VAL A 28 6.74 4.15 12.50
CA VAL A 28 5.67 3.28 13.01
C VAL A 28 4.49 4.15 13.43
N GLY A 29 3.30 3.79 12.96
CA GLY A 29 2.08 4.57 13.19
C GLY A 29 1.74 5.50 12.03
N ASP A 30 2.68 5.78 11.14
CA ASP A 30 2.43 6.58 9.95
C ASP A 30 1.80 5.73 8.85
N THR A 31 1.21 6.40 7.86
CA THR A 31 0.48 5.73 6.78
C THR A 31 1.10 6.03 5.41
N VAL A 32 0.87 5.11 4.48
CA VAL A 32 1.17 5.30 3.07
C VAL A 32 -0.14 5.07 2.32
N THR A 33 -0.53 6.04 1.49
CA THR A 33 -1.69 5.93 0.61
C THR A 33 -1.20 5.53 -0.77
N VAL A 34 -1.66 4.38 -1.25
CA VAL A 34 -1.30 3.87 -2.58
C VAL A 34 -2.49 4.06 -3.51
N LEU A 35 -2.27 4.75 -4.62
CA LEU A 35 -3.24 4.83 -5.71
C LEU A 35 -2.85 3.81 -6.76
N ALA A 36 -3.71 2.84 -7.04
CA ALA A 36 -3.43 1.79 -8.01
C ALA A 36 -4.71 1.43 -8.76
N ASP A 37 -4.64 1.44 -10.08
CA ASP A 37 -5.80 1.15 -10.93
C ASP A 37 -5.76 -0.24 -11.56
N ASP A 38 -4.72 -1.02 -11.30
CA ASP A 38 -4.68 -2.43 -11.74
C ASP A 38 -5.64 -3.24 -10.85
N PRO A 39 -6.59 -3.99 -11.44
CA PRO A 39 -7.50 -4.83 -10.66
C PRO A 39 -6.82 -5.81 -9.70
N ALA A 40 -5.62 -6.27 -10.03
CA ALA A 40 -4.87 -7.18 -9.16
C ALA A 40 -4.45 -6.52 -7.84
N ALA A 41 -4.33 -5.19 -7.80
CA ALA A 41 -3.96 -4.49 -6.58
C ALA A 41 -4.99 -4.70 -5.46
N ALA A 42 -6.27 -4.84 -5.81
CA ALA A 42 -7.33 -5.08 -4.84
C ALA A 42 -7.15 -6.38 -4.07
N THR A 43 -6.45 -7.35 -4.65
CA THR A 43 -6.12 -8.62 -4.00
C THR A 43 -4.71 -8.59 -3.40
N ASP A 44 -3.76 -8.03 -4.14
CA ASP A 44 -2.34 -8.11 -3.78
C ASP A 44 -1.96 -7.22 -2.61
N ILE A 45 -2.51 -6.00 -2.54
CA ILE A 45 -2.18 -5.08 -1.44
C ILE A 45 -2.68 -5.61 -0.10
N PRO A 46 -3.94 -6.05 0.04
CA PRO A 46 -4.38 -6.67 1.28
C PRO A 46 -3.58 -7.93 1.66
N ALA A 47 -3.23 -8.76 0.67
CA ALA A 47 -2.44 -9.96 0.91
C ALA A 47 -1.04 -9.60 1.42
N TRP A 48 -0.41 -8.59 0.83
CA TRP A 48 0.91 -8.11 1.26
C TRP A 48 0.84 -7.60 2.71
N CYS A 49 -0.21 -6.84 3.05
CA CYS A 49 -0.38 -6.32 4.41
C CYS A 49 -0.47 -7.46 5.42
N ARG A 50 -1.21 -8.53 5.11
CA ARG A 50 -1.31 -9.70 5.99
C ARG A 50 0.04 -10.40 6.13
N MET A 51 0.77 -10.58 5.04
CA MET A 51 2.07 -11.26 5.04
C MET A 51 3.10 -10.50 5.85
N ARG A 52 3.05 -9.18 5.85
CA ARG A 52 4.03 -8.31 6.51
C ARG A 52 3.54 -7.81 7.87
N SER A 53 2.37 -8.25 8.31
CA SER A 53 1.77 -7.83 9.59
C SER A 53 1.60 -6.31 9.67
N GLN A 54 1.23 -5.68 8.55
CA GLN A 54 0.91 -4.27 8.51
C GLN A 54 -0.60 -4.09 8.45
N GLU A 55 -1.08 -2.91 8.82
CA GLU A 55 -2.51 -2.63 8.88
C GLU A 55 -3.01 -2.00 7.58
N LEU A 56 -3.99 -2.64 6.94
CA LEU A 56 -4.75 -2.02 5.86
C LEU A 56 -5.88 -1.20 6.49
N VAL A 57 -5.70 0.12 6.54
CA VAL A 57 -6.65 1.00 7.20
C VAL A 57 -7.89 1.20 6.36
N GLU A 58 -7.71 1.34 5.05
CA GLU A 58 -8.81 1.64 4.13
C GLU A 58 -8.47 1.12 2.74
N ALA A 59 -9.48 0.61 2.06
CA ALA A 59 -9.38 0.22 0.66
C ALA A 59 -10.67 0.66 -0.02
N THR A 60 -10.62 1.76 -0.77
CA THR A 60 -11.79 2.36 -1.41
C THR A 60 -11.46 2.70 -2.86
N GLY A 61 -12.20 2.08 -3.80
CA GLY A 61 -11.94 2.31 -5.22
C GLY A 61 -10.51 1.96 -5.59
N LYS A 62 -9.73 2.96 -5.96
CA LYS A 62 -8.33 2.81 -6.36
C LYS A 62 -7.35 3.26 -5.27
N SER A 63 -7.84 3.56 -4.08
CA SER A 63 -7.03 4.07 -2.98
C SER A 63 -6.88 3.03 -1.88
N TYR A 64 -5.67 2.80 -1.43
CA TYR A 64 -5.34 1.87 -0.35
C TYR A 64 -4.48 2.59 0.68
N VAL A 65 -4.96 2.64 1.91
CA VAL A 65 -4.22 3.28 3.01
C VAL A 65 -3.66 2.21 3.91
N VAL A 66 -2.33 2.18 4.03
CA VAL A 66 -1.61 1.18 4.82
C VAL A 66 -0.87 1.88 5.95
N ARG A 67 -1.08 1.41 7.18
CA ARG A 67 -0.36 1.92 8.35
C ARG A 67 0.77 0.99 8.71
N ARG A 68 1.95 1.59 8.96
CA ARG A 68 3.08 0.83 9.48
C ARG A 68 2.87 0.57 10.97
N VAL A 69 2.78 -0.69 11.36
CA VAL A 69 2.56 -1.07 12.77
C VAL A 69 3.78 -1.79 13.38
N SER A 70 4.74 -2.11 12.56
CA SER A 70 5.95 -2.77 13.05
C SER A 70 7.17 -2.46 12.19
#